data_d77fe5e4b111a57b9f3af2f7b5f65d25
#
_entry.id   d77fe5e4b111a57b9f3af2f7b5f65d25
#
_cell.length_a   1.000
_cell.length_b   1.000
_cell.length_c   1.000
_cell.angle_alpha   90.00
_cell.angle_beta   90.00
_cell.angle_gamma   90.00
#
_symmetry.space_group_name_H-M   'P 1'
#
loop_
_entity.id
_entity.type
_entity.pdbx_description
1 polymer ?
#
loop_
_entity_poly.entity_id
_entity_poly.type
_entity_poly.pdbx_seq_one_letter_code
_entity_poly.pdbx_strand_id
1 'polypeptide(L)'
;MATLGQDPKRLGIFFFFDAQGIVDSYVETLLTDMVKNLSELVIVVNGELTAKSYARLTAFTDNIILRENKGLDAWAYKTAMESYGWDRLVEFDEIVLFNATIMGPVYPFEEMFTEMAGRDIDFWGITWFHLAPGDPFGHSLEGYLPRHLQSHFHAYRRSLVSSKAFQDYWDNLPQINSYEESVGLHEAPFTQRFERLGFVSDVYVNTEDLEGFTLQPILFTPKQLIAERRCPIFKRRSFFHSYEDVLHQAVGNATVELYEYLRDHTDFDTNLIWDNALRSMNMADLVKNLQLTYVLPTQAVVREPKQQKVALIAHLYFMDLLDSTLAYARSMPEGTDLILTVGSQEKAELVGRACQDLPYNVDVRVIENRGRDVSALLVGCKDIVDDYDLVCFMHDKKVTQLSPYTVGEGFARKCFDNLLPTREFVENVVATFDSEPRLGLLSPTPPNHADYFPIYSYSWGPNFDRTKMLLEKELNLNVPLDAHKEVIAPLGTMFWFRPAALKPLFDHDWQWEDFPPEPNDIDGTILHAIERAYGYVAQASGYFCGWLFSDSFARIELTNLSFYTREFTTAVSQHWGVDAEQRMIQRVRSARSTRQQVKEQVGRWIPAAVRSPLKGAYRRVRGIGE
;
A
#
# COMPACT_ATOMS: atom_id res chain seq x y z
N MET A 1 -43.53 1.73 -13.27
CA MET A 1 -42.20 1.21 -13.56
C MET A 1 -41.96 1.38 -15.04
N ALA A 2 -40.87 1.98 -15.44
CA ALA A 2 -40.57 2.20 -16.85
C ALA A 2 -39.06 2.12 -17.03
N THR A 3 -38.62 1.43 -18.09
CA THR A 3 -37.26 1.52 -18.61
C THR A 3 -36.94 2.96 -18.94
N LEU A 4 -35.67 3.35 -18.82
CA LEU A 4 -35.26 4.70 -19.20
C LEU A 4 -35.19 4.83 -20.74
N GLY A 5 -35.43 6.04 -21.24
CA GLY A 5 -35.26 6.36 -22.67
C GLY A 5 -33.82 6.26 -23.16
N GLN A 6 -33.60 6.55 -24.45
CA GLN A 6 -32.28 6.46 -25.07
C GLN A 6 -31.25 7.48 -24.53
N ASP A 7 -31.71 8.61 -23.98
CA ASP A 7 -30.83 9.68 -23.45
C ASP A 7 -31.42 10.20 -22.13
N PRO A 8 -31.28 9.42 -21.03
CA PRO A 8 -31.86 9.78 -19.74
C PRO A 8 -31.12 10.94 -19.08
N LYS A 9 -31.87 11.88 -18.54
CA LYS A 9 -31.33 13.01 -17.76
C LYS A 9 -30.84 12.51 -16.39
N ARG A 10 -29.52 12.41 -16.20
CA ARG A 10 -28.88 11.93 -14.97
C ARG A 10 -28.19 13.05 -14.22
N LEU A 11 -28.41 13.12 -12.89
CA LEU A 11 -27.63 13.93 -11.96
C LEU A 11 -26.62 13.02 -11.25
N GLY A 12 -25.32 13.32 -11.41
CA GLY A 12 -24.26 12.70 -10.59
C GLY A 12 -23.98 13.50 -9.33
N ILE A 13 -23.92 12.82 -8.18
CA ILE A 13 -23.47 13.37 -6.90
C ILE A 13 -22.22 12.60 -6.48
N PHE A 14 -21.08 13.23 -6.63
CA PHE A 14 -19.79 12.64 -6.28
C PHE A 14 -19.31 13.10 -4.91
N PHE A 15 -19.02 12.16 -4.03
CA PHE A 15 -18.45 12.44 -2.71
C PHE A 15 -16.94 12.21 -2.71
N PHE A 16 -16.20 13.21 -2.21
CA PHE A 16 -14.75 13.16 -2.07
C PHE A 16 -14.31 13.51 -0.65
N PHE A 17 -13.35 12.76 -0.14
CA PHE A 17 -12.59 13.06 1.08
C PHE A 17 -11.16 12.55 0.97
N ASP A 18 -10.21 13.40 1.29
CA ASP A 18 -8.80 13.04 1.50
C ASP A 18 -8.25 13.85 2.69
N ALA A 19 -7.49 13.20 3.58
CA ALA A 19 -7.01 13.83 4.81
C ALA A 19 -6.01 14.98 4.57
N GLN A 20 -5.37 15.01 3.39
CA GLN A 20 -4.42 16.07 2.96
C GLN A 20 -5.04 17.00 1.92
N GLY A 21 -6.30 16.78 1.55
CA GLY A 21 -6.99 17.54 0.52
C GLY A 21 -6.41 17.36 -0.90
N ILE A 22 -5.84 16.19 -1.17
CA ILE A 22 -5.20 15.87 -2.46
C ILE A 22 -6.12 15.00 -3.30
N VAL A 23 -6.41 15.47 -4.50
CA VAL A 23 -7.11 14.71 -5.55
C VAL A 23 -6.07 13.98 -6.39
N ASP A 24 -6.02 12.66 -6.29
CA ASP A 24 -5.13 11.82 -7.09
C ASP A 24 -5.70 11.55 -8.49
N SER A 25 -4.84 11.14 -9.42
CA SER A 25 -5.17 10.93 -10.84
C SER A 25 -6.28 9.90 -11.07
N TYR A 26 -6.44 8.89 -10.19
CA TYR A 26 -7.52 7.92 -10.32
C TYR A 26 -8.92 8.56 -10.22
N VAL A 27 -9.06 9.66 -9.44
CA VAL A 27 -10.32 10.41 -9.32
C VAL A 27 -10.64 11.11 -10.63
N GLU A 28 -9.62 11.70 -11.27
CA GLU A 28 -9.79 12.35 -12.59
C GLU A 28 -10.18 11.32 -13.65
N THR A 29 -9.54 10.14 -13.64
CA THR A 29 -9.86 9.03 -14.55
C THR A 29 -11.30 8.55 -14.34
N LEU A 30 -11.71 8.35 -13.09
CA LEU A 30 -13.08 7.97 -12.73
C LEU A 30 -14.10 8.99 -13.23
N LEU A 31 -13.87 10.27 -12.95
CA LEU A 31 -14.77 11.36 -13.35
C LEU A 31 -14.81 11.55 -14.86
N THR A 32 -13.68 11.43 -15.56
CA THR A 32 -13.58 11.61 -17.02
C THR A 32 -14.51 10.67 -17.78
N ASP A 33 -14.70 9.45 -17.33
CA ASP A 33 -15.62 8.50 -17.96
C ASP A 33 -17.05 8.64 -17.42
N MET A 34 -17.19 8.90 -16.10
CA MET A 34 -18.48 9.04 -15.46
C MET A 34 -19.32 10.19 -16.07
N VAL A 35 -18.71 11.37 -16.30
CA VAL A 35 -19.42 12.56 -16.82
C VAL A 35 -20.01 12.35 -18.20
N LYS A 36 -19.51 11.41 -19.01
CA LYS A 36 -20.08 11.08 -20.31
C LYS A 36 -21.53 10.54 -20.21
N ASN A 37 -21.88 10.02 -19.04
CA ASN A 37 -23.18 9.41 -18.77
C ASN A 37 -24.09 10.30 -17.91
N LEU A 38 -23.65 11.51 -17.57
CA LEU A 38 -24.35 12.45 -16.70
C LEU A 38 -24.76 13.72 -17.45
N SER A 39 -25.92 14.26 -17.13
CA SER A 39 -26.37 15.57 -17.62
C SER A 39 -25.88 16.72 -16.73
N GLU A 40 -25.75 16.46 -15.44
CA GLU A 40 -25.20 17.38 -14.43
C GLU A 40 -24.35 16.61 -13.42
N LEU A 41 -23.34 17.29 -12.87
CA LEU A 41 -22.49 16.77 -11.80
C LEU A 41 -22.38 17.79 -10.68
N VAL A 42 -22.57 17.35 -9.43
CA VAL A 42 -22.19 18.07 -8.22
C VAL A 42 -21.14 17.27 -7.46
N ILE A 43 -20.11 17.94 -7.00
CA ILE A 43 -19.04 17.34 -6.20
C ILE A 43 -19.18 17.85 -4.77
N VAL A 44 -19.28 16.94 -3.80
CA VAL A 44 -19.28 17.27 -2.38
C VAL A 44 -17.97 16.83 -1.75
N VAL A 45 -17.28 17.78 -1.16
CA VAL A 45 -15.99 17.56 -0.53
C VAL A 45 -16.12 17.74 0.97
N ASN A 46 -15.75 16.72 1.74
CA ASN A 46 -15.58 16.87 3.18
C ASN A 46 -14.14 17.32 3.50
N GLY A 47 -14.00 18.41 4.26
CA GLY A 47 -12.72 19.01 4.62
C GLY A 47 -12.22 20.03 3.60
N GLU A 48 -10.91 20.22 3.56
CA GLU A 48 -10.25 21.22 2.73
C GLU A 48 -9.61 20.57 1.48
N LEU A 49 -9.38 21.36 0.45
CA LEU A 49 -8.64 20.97 -0.75
C LEU A 49 -7.41 21.84 -0.92
N THR A 50 -6.33 21.27 -1.44
CA THR A 50 -5.24 22.10 -1.98
C THR A 50 -5.72 22.87 -3.22
N ALA A 51 -5.11 24.04 -3.51
CA ALA A 51 -5.46 24.82 -4.70
C ALA A 51 -5.35 24.01 -6.01
N LYS A 52 -4.34 23.14 -6.10
CA LYS A 52 -4.16 22.21 -7.22
C LYS A 52 -5.31 21.21 -7.33
N SER A 53 -5.73 20.64 -6.21
CA SER A 53 -6.84 19.66 -6.16
C SER A 53 -8.18 20.32 -6.49
N TYR A 54 -8.41 21.53 -6.01
CA TYR A 54 -9.60 22.29 -6.37
C TYR A 54 -9.67 22.55 -7.88
N ALA A 55 -8.56 22.98 -8.48
CA ALA A 55 -8.47 23.20 -9.94
C ALA A 55 -8.71 21.90 -10.75
N ARG A 56 -8.30 20.74 -10.25
CA ARG A 56 -8.58 19.44 -10.87
C ARG A 56 -10.08 19.13 -10.89
N LEU A 57 -10.79 19.39 -9.80
CA LEU A 57 -12.23 19.12 -9.71
C LEU A 57 -13.06 20.11 -10.52
N THR A 58 -12.67 21.39 -10.58
CA THR A 58 -13.36 22.41 -11.42
C THR A 58 -13.26 22.14 -12.93
N ALA A 59 -12.35 21.26 -13.36
CA ALA A 59 -12.32 20.79 -14.74
C ALA A 59 -13.57 19.96 -15.15
N PHE A 60 -14.31 19.42 -14.18
CA PHE A 60 -15.48 18.59 -14.40
C PHE A 60 -16.80 19.32 -14.13
N THR A 61 -16.81 20.24 -13.16
CA THR A 61 -17.99 21.04 -12.81
C THR A 61 -17.63 22.24 -11.95
N ASP A 62 -18.38 23.33 -12.10
CA ASP A 62 -18.29 24.48 -11.19
C ASP A 62 -19.13 24.27 -9.92
N ASN A 63 -19.98 23.22 -9.89
CA ASN A 63 -20.84 22.93 -8.74
C ASN A 63 -20.11 22.07 -7.71
N ILE A 64 -19.29 22.71 -6.88
CA ILE A 64 -18.50 22.09 -5.83
C ILE A 64 -18.95 22.62 -4.47
N ILE A 65 -19.38 21.70 -3.59
CA ILE A 65 -19.81 21.99 -2.23
C ILE A 65 -18.70 21.56 -1.26
N LEU A 66 -18.07 22.53 -0.60
CA LEU A 66 -17.11 22.27 0.47
C LEU A 66 -17.83 22.28 1.81
N ARG A 67 -17.61 21.27 2.64
CA ARG A 67 -18.25 21.14 3.95
C ARG A 67 -17.31 20.56 5.00
N GLU A 68 -17.66 20.74 6.26
CA GLU A 68 -16.95 20.11 7.37
C GLU A 68 -16.98 18.59 7.27
N ASN A 69 -15.87 17.91 7.61
CA ASN A 69 -15.81 16.44 7.57
C ASN A 69 -16.67 15.81 8.69
N LYS A 70 -17.97 15.73 8.46
CA LYS A 70 -18.96 15.14 9.37
C LYS A 70 -19.98 14.31 8.57
N GLY A 71 -20.42 13.19 9.15
CA GLY A 71 -21.52 12.39 8.60
C GLY A 71 -21.16 11.56 7.37
N LEU A 72 -19.85 11.46 7.05
CA LEU A 72 -19.32 10.66 5.93
C LEU A 72 -20.00 10.98 4.59
N ASP A 73 -20.12 9.98 3.72
CA ASP A 73 -20.78 10.05 2.40
C ASP A 73 -22.28 10.27 2.51
N ALA A 74 -22.95 9.62 3.46
CA ALA A 74 -24.39 9.75 3.66
C ALA A 74 -24.83 11.21 3.85
N TRP A 75 -24.14 11.97 4.70
CA TRP A 75 -24.46 13.39 4.90
C TRP A 75 -23.97 14.29 3.77
N ALA A 76 -22.93 13.87 3.04
CA ALA A 76 -22.51 14.58 1.85
C ALA A 76 -23.57 14.49 0.75
N TYR A 77 -24.10 13.30 0.51
CA TYR A 77 -25.21 13.10 -0.43
C TYR A 77 -26.47 13.86 -0.01
N LYS A 78 -26.84 13.81 1.28
CA LYS A 78 -27.95 14.61 1.83
C LYS A 78 -27.76 16.11 1.53
N THR A 79 -26.56 16.64 1.81
CA THR A 79 -26.26 18.07 1.58
C THR A 79 -26.43 18.45 0.10
N ALA A 80 -25.97 17.61 -0.83
CA ALA A 80 -26.18 17.86 -2.26
C ALA A 80 -27.67 17.83 -2.63
N MET A 81 -28.42 16.83 -2.17
CA MET A 81 -29.85 16.74 -2.45
C MET A 81 -30.63 17.94 -1.89
N GLU A 82 -30.30 18.38 -0.67
CA GLU A 82 -30.89 19.59 -0.06
C GLU A 82 -30.58 20.85 -0.87
N SER A 83 -29.37 20.96 -1.46
CA SER A 83 -29.00 22.12 -2.29
C SER A 83 -29.78 22.21 -3.61
N TYR A 84 -30.23 21.07 -4.13
CA TYR A 84 -31.10 21.01 -5.31
C TYR A 84 -32.55 21.20 -4.97
N GLY A 85 -33.00 20.65 -3.83
CA GLY A 85 -34.41 20.58 -3.44
C GLY A 85 -35.18 19.51 -4.20
N TRP A 86 -36.22 18.95 -3.56
CA TRP A 86 -36.98 17.82 -4.10
C TRP A 86 -37.65 18.14 -5.44
N ASP A 87 -38.18 19.37 -5.64
CA ASP A 87 -38.82 19.78 -6.89
C ASP A 87 -37.90 19.68 -8.10
N ARG A 88 -36.63 20.02 -7.94
CA ARG A 88 -35.62 19.91 -9.01
C ARG A 88 -35.11 18.48 -9.18
N LEU A 89 -34.92 17.75 -8.08
CA LEU A 89 -34.43 16.38 -8.13
C LEU A 89 -35.35 15.45 -8.92
N VAL A 90 -36.68 15.64 -8.86
CA VAL A 90 -37.63 14.82 -9.62
C VAL A 90 -37.69 15.15 -11.12
N GLU A 91 -36.97 16.18 -11.58
CA GLU A 91 -36.83 16.46 -13.01
C GLU A 91 -35.82 15.52 -13.69
N PHE A 92 -34.93 14.93 -12.93
CA PHE A 92 -33.99 13.92 -13.43
C PHE A 92 -34.66 12.56 -13.57
N ASP A 93 -34.24 11.80 -14.56
CA ASP A 93 -34.71 10.42 -14.73
C ASP A 93 -34.03 9.48 -13.72
N GLU A 94 -32.77 9.82 -13.38
CA GLU A 94 -31.97 9.05 -12.45
C GLU A 94 -30.98 9.95 -11.68
N ILE A 95 -30.79 9.70 -10.39
CA ILE A 95 -29.77 10.33 -9.53
C ILE A 95 -28.72 9.28 -9.21
N VAL A 96 -27.45 9.56 -9.48
CA VAL A 96 -26.33 8.65 -9.30
C VAL A 96 -25.44 9.17 -8.18
N LEU A 97 -25.40 8.43 -7.05
CA LEU A 97 -24.48 8.69 -5.93
C LEU A 97 -23.25 7.82 -6.08
N PHE A 98 -22.08 8.40 -6.02
CA PHE A 98 -20.82 7.63 -6.06
C PHE A 98 -19.70 8.36 -5.31
N ASN A 99 -18.66 7.62 -4.92
CA ASN A 99 -17.62 8.21 -4.09
C ASN A 99 -16.20 7.75 -4.48
N ALA A 100 -15.19 8.43 -3.95
CA ALA A 100 -13.77 8.18 -4.21
C ALA A 100 -13.21 6.89 -3.56
N THR A 101 -14.06 6.01 -3.03
CA THR A 101 -13.61 4.71 -2.49
C THR A 101 -13.54 3.62 -3.56
N ILE A 102 -13.94 3.93 -4.80
CA ILE A 102 -13.83 3.05 -5.97
C ILE A 102 -12.74 3.56 -6.92
N MET A 103 -12.12 2.64 -7.62
CA MET A 103 -11.22 2.89 -8.74
C MET A 103 -11.78 2.26 -10.02
N GLY A 104 -11.55 2.91 -11.15
CA GLY A 104 -12.05 2.55 -12.46
C GLY A 104 -12.05 3.77 -13.40
N PRO A 105 -12.63 3.64 -14.60
CA PRO A 105 -13.27 2.45 -15.11
C PRO A 105 -12.26 1.41 -15.60
N VAL A 106 -12.56 0.12 -15.36
CA VAL A 106 -11.87 -1.00 -16.04
C VAL A 106 -12.54 -1.29 -17.39
N TYR A 107 -13.85 -1.10 -17.44
CA TYR A 107 -14.68 -1.11 -18.65
C TYR A 107 -15.52 0.16 -18.69
N PRO A 108 -15.83 0.73 -19.88
CA PRO A 108 -16.58 1.97 -19.98
C PRO A 108 -17.89 1.94 -19.16
N PHE A 109 -18.15 2.98 -18.38
CA PHE A 109 -19.40 3.07 -17.61
C PHE A 109 -20.66 3.11 -18.48
N GLU A 110 -20.53 3.52 -19.75
CA GLU A 110 -21.61 3.49 -20.73
C GLU A 110 -22.25 2.09 -20.86
N GLU A 111 -21.45 1.01 -20.82
CA GLU A 111 -21.97 -0.37 -20.86
C GLU A 111 -22.92 -0.64 -19.71
N MET A 112 -22.49 -0.29 -18.49
CA MET A 112 -23.28 -0.45 -17.27
C MET A 112 -24.56 0.38 -17.32
N PHE A 113 -24.47 1.66 -17.66
CA PHE A 113 -25.63 2.54 -17.71
C PHE A 113 -26.62 2.16 -18.79
N THR A 114 -26.16 1.68 -19.94
CA THR A 114 -26.99 1.22 -21.05
C THR A 114 -27.78 -0.04 -20.66
N GLU A 115 -27.12 -1.01 -20.06
CA GLU A 115 -27.76 -2.24 -19.61
C GLU A 115 -28.82 -1.95 -18.53
N MET A 116 -28.44 -1.17 -17.51
CA MET A 116 -29.36 -0.88 -16.41
C MET A 116 -30.52 0.00 -16.83
N ALA A 117 -30.37 0.87 -17.82
CA ALA A 117 -31.48 1.66 -18.38
C ALA A 117 -32.58 0.77 -18.97
N GLY A 118 -32.25 -0.40 -19.51
CA GLY A 118 -33.19 -1.36 -20.06
C GLY A 118 -33.96 -2.19 -19.04
N ARG A 119 -33.57 -2.20 -17.77
CA ARG A 119 -34.23 -2.99 -16.71
C ARG A 119 -35.39 -2.22 -16.05
N ASP A 120 -36.44 -2.91 -15.67
CA ASP A 120 -37.63 -2.33 -14.98
C ASP A 120 -37.41 -2.36 -13.46
N ILE A 121 -36.71 -1.35 -12.95
CA ILE A 121 -36.27 -1.23 -11.56
C ILE A 121 -36.45 0.21 -11.05
N ASP A 122 -36.43 0.41 -9.74
CA ASP A 122 -36.52 1.73 -9.11
C ASP A 122 -35.19 2.27 -8.59
N PHE A 123 -34.27 1.36 -8.21
CA PHE A 123 -32.91 1.73 -7.80
C PHE A 123 -31.96 0.56 -7.97
N TRP A 124 -30.66 0.87 -8.08
CA TRP A 124 -29.67 -0.15 -8.31
C TRP A 124 -28.28 0.25 -7.83
N GLY A 125 -27.40 -0.75 -7.74
CA GLY A 125 -25.99 -0.60 -7.42
C GLY A 125 -25.10 -1.48 -8.29
N ILE A 126 -23.83 -1.58 -7.93
CA ILE A 126 -22.89 -2.38 -8.74
C ILE A 126 -22.93 -3.84 -8.30
N THR A 127 -22.79 -4.14 -7.02
CA THR A 127 -22.81 -5.49 -6.45
C THR A 127 -23.61 -5.53 -5.15
N TRP A 128 -24.06 -6.73 -4.78
CA TRP A 128 -24.63 -6.98 -3.46
C TRP A 128 -23.56 -7.10 -2.38
N PHE A 129 -23.82 -6.55 -1.19
CA PHE A 129 -23.34 -7.09 0.05
C PHE A 129 -24.32 -8.18 0.48
N HIS A 130 -23.83 -9.41 0.72
CA HIS A 130 -24.69 -10.53 1.07
C HIS A 130 -25.15 -10.47 2.53
N LEU A 131 -26.21 -11.20 2.85
CA LEU A 131 -26.76 -11.26 4.21
C LEU A 131 -25.70 -11.76 5.20
N ALA A 132 -25.43 -10.99 6.25
CA ALA A 132 -24.64 -11.43 7.39
C ALA A 132 -25.55 -11.82 8.57
N PRO A 133 -25.43 -13.04 9.11
CA PRO A 133 -26.35 -13.55 10.15
C PRO A 133 -26.14 -12.91 11.54
N GLY A 134 -25.35 -11.85 11.64
CA GLY A 134 -25.09 -11.08 12.85
C GLY A 134 -24.83 -9.62 12.53
N ASP A 135 -24.65 -8.81 13.55
CA ASP A 135 -24.30 -7.41 13.43
C ASP A 135 -22.82 -7.19 13.81
N PRO A 136 -21.88 -7.28 12.87
CA PRO A 136 -20.46 -7.07 13.13
C PRO A 136 -20.13 -5.61 13.48
N PHE A 137 -21.03 -4.66 13.19
CA PHE A 137 -20.83 -3.24 13.44
C PHE A 137 -21.53 -2.74 14.72
N GLY A 138 -22.47 -3.51 15.29
CA GLY A 138 -23.13 -3.20 16.55
C GLY A 138 -24.16 -2.05 16.47
N HIS A 139 -24.61 -1.68 15.28
CA HIS A 139 -25.54 -0.57 15.03
C HIS A 139 -26.79 -0.97 14.23
N SER A 140 -26.92 -2.23 13.82
CA SER A 140 -28.11 -2.72 13.14
C SER A 140 -29.29 -2.82 14.11
N LEU A 141 -30.43 -2.26 13.73
CA LEU A 141 -31.66 -2.33 14.53
C LEU A 141 -32.27 -3.75 14.57
N GLU A 142 -31.93 -4.59 13.58
CA GLU A 142 -32.48 -5.94 13.44
C GLU A 142 -31.53 -7.03 14.00
N GLY A 143 -30.33 -6.66 14.46
CA GLY A 143 -29.34 -7.59 14.99
C GLY A 143 -28.63 -8.44 13.92
N TYR A 144 -28.84 -8.17 12.64
CA TYR A 144 -28.16 -8.75 11.48
C TYR A 144 -28.01 -7.70 10.38
N LEU A 145 -27.15 -7.96 9.38
CA LEU A 145 -27.09 -7.12 8.20
C LEU A 145 -27.85 -7.78 7.05
N PRO A 146 -28.94 -7.18 6.56
CA PRO A 146 -29.65 -7.68 5.39
C PRO A 146 -28.76 -7.60 4.13
N ARG A 147 -29.12 -8.36 3.09
CA ARG A 147 -28.57 -8.12 1.75
C ARG A 147 -28.86 -6.68 1.34
N HIS A 148 -27.85 -5.98 0.84
CA HIS A 148 -28.03 -4.56 0.50
C HIS A 148 -27.06 -4.09 -0.61
N LEU A 149 -27.42 -2.99 -1.24
CA LEU A 149 -26.54 -2.21 -2.11
C LEU A 149 -25.53 -1.44 -1.26
N GLN A 150 -24.30 -1.33 -1.74
CA GLN A 150 -23.23 -0.64 -1.01
C GLN A 150 -23.14 0.84 -1.40
N SER A 151 -22.96 1.72 -0.42
CA SER A 151 -23.02 3.18 -0.56
C SER A 151 -21.95 3.80 -1.50
N HIS A 152 -20.99 3.02 -1.95
CA HIS A 152 -19.99 3.52 -2.89
C HIS A 152 -20.55 3.83 -4.29
N PHE A 153 -21.70 3.23 -4.64
CA PHE A 153 -22.45 3.53 -5.86
C PHE A 153 -23.91 3.16 -5.69
N HIS A 154 -24.80 4.13 -5.85
CA HIS A 154 -26.24 3.96 -5.94
C HIS A 154 -26.80 4.78 -7.10
N ALA A 155 -27.79 4.24 -7.79
CA ALA A 155 -28.57 4.99 -8.77
C ALA A 155 -30.06 4.89 -8.41
N TYR A 156 -30.72 6.02 -8.29
CA TYR A 156 -32.11 6.15 -7.87
C TYR A 156 -32.95 6.74 -9.01
N ARG A 157 -33.97 6.01 -9.46
CA ARG A 157 -34.85 6.48 -10.50
C ARG A 157 -35.92 7.45 -9.96
N ARG A 158 -36.49 8.22 -10.88
CA ARG A 158 -37.55 9.19 -10.56
C ARG A 158 -38.70 8.57 -9.77
N SER A 159 -39.08 7.31 -10.04
CA SER A 159 -40.13 6.60 -9.31
C SER A 159 -39.87 6.52 -7.81
N LEU A 160 -38.61 6.24 -7.41
CA LEU A 160 -38.21 6.25 -6.01
C LEU A 160 -38.05 7.68 -5.48
N VAL A 161 -37.35 8.56 -6.20
CA VAL A 161 -37.02 9.94 -5.78
C VAL A 161 -38.25 10.78 -5.54
N SER A 162 -39.32 10.61 -6.34
CA SER A 162 -40.57 11.31 -6.20
C SER A 162 -41.47 10.80 -5.04
N SER A 163 -41.10 9.67 -4.44
CA SER A 163 -41.90 9.10 -3.34
C SER A 163 -41.68 9.86 -2.04
N LYS A 164 -42.77 10.09 -1.33
CA LYS A 164 -42.72 10.72 0.02
C LYS A 164 -41.82 9.92 0.98
N ALA A 165 -41.83 8.59 0.85
CA ALA A 165 -41.04 7.73 1.70
C ALA A 165 -39.50 7.94 1.53
N PHE A 166 -39.06 8.22 0.29
CA PHE A 166 -37.65 8.51 0.00
C PHE A 166 -37.24 9.89 0.51
N GLN A 167 -38.11 10.90 0.27
CA GLN A 167 -37.88 12.26 0.75
C GLN A 167 -37.81 12.29 2.28
N ASP A 168 -38.81 11.68 2.96
CA ASP A 168 -38.84 11.60 4.42
C ASP A 168 -37.64 10.82 5.00
N TYR A 169 -37.12 9.83 4.29
CA TYR A 169 -35.94 9.09 4.71
C TYR A 169 -34.70 10.00 4.76
N TRP A 170 -34.45 10.76 3.69
CA TRP A 170 -33.31 11.65 3.62
C TRP A 170 -33.47 12.88 4.51
N ASP A 171 -34.66 13.46 4.59
CA ASP A 171 -34.95 14.60 5.47
C ASP A 171 -34.67 14.24 6.94
N ASN A 172 -35.01 13.01 7.36
CA ASN A 172 -34.86 12.53 8.73
C ASN A 172 -33.61 11.65 8.93
N LEU A 173 -32.63 11.69 8.03
CA LEU A 173 -31.40 10.92 8.18
C LEU A 173 -30.69 11.24 9.51
N PRO A 174 -30.44 10.26 10.39
CA PRO A 174 -29.79 10.50 11.68
C PRO A 174 -28.37 11.01 11.51
N GLN A 175 -27.85 11.67 12.55
CA GLN A 175 -26.44 12.05 12.59
C GLN A 175 -25.58 10.79 12.56
N ILE A 176 -24.63 10.72 11.63
CA ILE A 176 -23.66 9.65 11.45
C ILE A 176 -22.29 10.13 11.95
N ASN A 177 -21.69 9.42 12.90
CA ASN A 177 -20.43 9.83 13.53
C ASN A 177 -19.28 8.82 13.32
N SER A 178 -19.56 7.62 12.80
CA SER A 178 -18.58 6.59 12.54
C SER A 178 -18.92 5.79 11.29
N TYR A 179 -17.94 5.02 10.81
CA TYR A 179 -18.14 4.08 9.70
C TYR A 179 -19.19 3.01 10.07
N GLU A 180 -19.13 2.49 11.29
CA GLU A 180 -20.05 1.47 11.79
C GLU A 180 -21.49 1.99 11.85
N GLU A 181 -21.67 3.24 12.29
CA GLU A 181 -22.97 3.92 12.24
C GLU A 181 -23.46 4.11 10.80
N SER A 182 -22.58 4.46 9.87
CA SER A 182 -22.96 4.62 8.45
C SER A 182 -23.48 3.32 7.86
N VAL A 183 -22.80 2.22 8.12
CA VAL A 183 -23.25 0.91 7.64
C VAL A 183 -24.54 0.47 8.33
N GLY A 184 -24.57 0.48 9.67
CA GLY A 184 -25.69 -0.06 10.44
C GLY A 184 -26.97 0.76 10.41
N LEU A 185 -26.89 2.10 10.32
CA LEU A 185 -28.04 3.00 10.36
C LEU A 185 -28.51 3.49 8.99
N HIS A 186 -27.64 3.42 7.96
CA HIS A 186 -27.94 3.96 6.64
C HIS A 186 -27.77 2.90 5.53
N GLU A 187 -26.55 2.42 5.27
CA GLU A 187 -26.26 1.58 4.11
C GLU A 187 -27.05 0.25 4.13
N ALA A 188 -26.92 -0.52 5.21
CA ALA A 188 -27.52 -1.85 5.29
C ALA A 188 -29.07 -1.83 5.31
N PRO A 189 -29.75 -0.96 6.09
CA PRO A 189 -31.20 -0.97 6.13
C PRO A 189 -31.87 -0.33 4.90
N PHE A 190 -31.16 0.46 4.09
CA PHE A 190 -31.71 1.22 2.97
C PHE A 190 -32.45 0.31 1.97
N THR A 191 -31.75 -0.66 1.41
CA THR A 191 -32.29 -1.55 0.37
C THR A 191 -33.55 -2.26 0.86
N GLN A 192 -33.46 -2.96 1.98
CA GLN A 192 -34.55 -3.73 2.53
C GLN A 192 -35.77 -2.84 2.88
N ARG A 193 -35.55 -1.62 3.38
CA ARG A 193 -36.60 -0.65 3.69
C ARG A 193 -37.43 -0.33 2.46
N PHE A 194 -36.80 -0.01 1.32
CA PHE A 194 -37.50 0.38 0.11
C PHE A 194 -38.11 -0.81 -0.62
N GLU A 195 -37.48 -1.98 -0.60
CA GLU A 195 -38.09 -3.24 -1.08
C GLU A 195 -39.38 -3.59 -0.32
N ARG A 196 -39.39 -3.43 1.00
CA ARG A 196 -40.61 -3.63 1.82
C ARG A 196 -41.76 -2.64 1.48
N LEU A 197 -41.45 -1.49 0.89
CA LEU A 197 -42.41 -0.52 0.39
C LEU A 197 -42.87 -0.81 -1.06
N GLY A 198 -42.33 -1.88 -1.67
CA GLY A 198 -42.71 -2.33 -3.01
C GLY A 198 -41.83 -1.77 -4.13
N PHE A 199 -40.72 -1.07 -3.83
CA PHE A 199 -39.76 -0.66 -4.84
C PHE A 199 -38.87 -1.83 -5.23
N VAL A 200 -38.46 -1.87 -6.50
CA VAL A 200 -37.62 -2.92 -7.07
C VAL A 200 -36.14 -2.49 -7.13
N SER A 201 -35.29 -3.27 -6.51
CA SER A 201 -33.84 -3.07 -6.55
C SER A 201 -33.15 -4.12 -7.43
N ASP A 202 -31.97 -3.79 -7.97
CA ASP A 202 -31.12 -4.72 -8.71
C ASP A 202 -29.64 -4.31 -8.64
N VAL A 203 -28.74 -5.13 -9.18
CA VAL A 203 -27.31 -4.84 -9.32
C VAL A 203 -26.87 -5.06 -10.76
N TYR A 204 -25.91 -4.27 -11.22
CA TYR A 204 -25.30 -4.47 -12.52
C TYR A 204 -24.58 -5.82 -12.60
N VAL A 205 -23.76 -6.12 -11.61
CA VAL A 205 -23.03 -7.38 -11.50
C VAL A 205 -23.74 -8.29 -10.51
N ASN A 206 -24.49 -9.28 -11.03
CA ASN A 206 -25.16 -10.27 -10.16
C ASN A 206 -24.11 -11.16 -9.48
N THR A 207 -24.25 -11.31 -8.16
CA THR A 207 -23.36 -12.11 -7.29
C THR A 207 -24.13 -13.09 -6.41
N GLU A 208 -25.39 -13.40 -6.72
CA GLU A 208 -26.24 -14.31 -5.92
C GLU A 208 -25.65 -15.72 -5.81
N ASP A 209 -24.96 -16.19 -6.83
CA ASP A 209 -24.24 -17.49 -6.83
C ASP A 209 -23.03 -17.52 -5.88
N LEU A 210 -22.58 -16.35 -5.38
CA LEU A 210 -21.53 -16.22 -4.38
C LEU A 210 -22.10 -16.07 -2.95
N GLU A 211 -23.42 -16.12 -2.76
CA GLU A 211 -24.04 -16.11 -1.45
C GLU A 211 -23.60 -17.33 -0.63
N GLY A 212 -23.20 -17.09 0.62
CA GLY A 212 -22.61 -18.12 1.46
C GLY A 212 -21.11 -18.39 1.21
N PHE A 213 -20.55 -18.00 0.06
CA PHE A 213 -19.12 -18.05 -0.21
C PHE A 213 -18.40 -16.82 0.37
N THR A 214 -18.92 -15.62 0.15
CA THR A 214 -18.41 -14.38 0.74
C THR A 214 -19.52 -13.38 1.00
N LEU A 215 -19.34 -12.55 2.05
CA LEU A 215 -20.24 -11.44 2.32
C LEU A 215 -20.02 -10.25 1.39
N GLN A 216 -18.77 -10.08 0.91
CA GLN A 216 -18.36 -8.93 0.10
C GLN A 216 -17.62 -9.37 -1.17
N PRO A 217 -18.35 -9.80 -2.22
CA PRO A 217 -17.75 -10.24 -3.48
C PRO A 217 -16.75 -9.25 -4.06
N ILE A 218 -17.06 -7.95 -4.02
CA ILE A 218 -16.20 -6.89 -4.56
C ILE A 218 -14.83 -6.75 -3.86
N LEU A 219 -14.68 -7.29 -2.64
CA LEU A 219 -13.40 -7.30 -1.91
C LEU A 219 -12.67 -8.65 -1.98
N PHE A 220 -13.40 -9.76 -1.99
CA PHE A 220 -12.82 -11.10 -1.86
C PHE A 220 -12.76 -11.87 -3.18
N THR A 221 -13.50 -11.43 -4.20
CA THR A 221 -13.48 -12.01 -5.55
C THR A 221 -13.37 -10.94 -6.65
N PRO A 222 -12.63 -9.82 -6.46
CA PRO A 222 -12.64 -8.69 -7.40
C PRO A 222 -12.15 -9.08 -8.79
N LYS A 223 -11.12 -9.93 -8.90
CA LYS A 223 -10.64 -10.45 -10.18
C LYS A 223 -11.76 -11.19 -10.94
N GLN A 224 -12.49 -12.08 -10.26
CA GLN A 224 -13.58 -12.82 -10.89
C GLN A 224 -14.69 -11.90 -11.40
N LEU A 225 -15.07 -10.87 -10.60
CA LEU A 225 -16.09 -9.92 -11.03
C LEU A 225 -15.66 -9.13 -12.27
N ILE A 226 -14.39 -8.74 -12.35
CA ILE A 226 -13.86 -8.00 -13.51
C ILE A 226 -13.73 -8.94 -14.72
N ALA A 227 -13.07 -10.09 -14.54
CA ALA A 227 -12.73 -10.99 -15.63
C ALA A 227 -13.95 -11.66 -16.27
N GLU A 228 -14.92 -12.09 -15.44
CA GLU A 228 -16.02 -12.95 -15.88
C GLU A 228 -17.35 -12.19 -15.99
N ARG A 229 -17.51 -11.06 -15.27
CA ARG A 229 -18.79 -10.34 -15.15
C ARG A 229 -18.70 -8.86 -15.55
N ARG A 230 -17.59 -8.46 -16.14
CA ARG A 230 -17.35 -7.09 -16.63
C ARG A 230 -17.64 -6.00 -15.59
N CYS A 231 -17.32 -6.26 -14.31
CA CYS A 231 -17.41 -5.24 -13.28
C CYS A 231 -16.52 -4.04 -13.64
N PRO A 232 -17.08 -2.82 -13.78
CA PRO A 232 -16.30 -1.69 -14.28
C PRO A 232 -15.39 -1.06 -13.21
N ILE A 233 -15.52 -1.47 -11.96
CA ILE A 233 -14.79 -0.89 -10.83
C ILE A 233 -14.23 -1.97 -9.90
N PHE A 234 -13.29 -1.54 -9.09
CA PHE A 234 -12.88 -2.26 -7.88
C PHE A 234 -12.79 -1.29 -6.70
N LYS A 235 -12.78 -1.83 -5.49
CA LYS A 235 -12.68 -0.99 -4.28
C LYS A 235 -11.22 -0.58 -4.06
N ARG A 236 -10.98 0.70 -3.78
CA ARG A 236 -9.68 1.17 -3.29
C ARG A 236 -9.25 0.37 -2.05
N ARG A 237 -10.20 -0.02 -1.20
CA ARG A 237 -9.95 -0.86 -0.01
C ARG A 237 -9.30 -2.21 -0.36
N SER A 238 -9.40 -2.74 -1.57
CA SER A 238 -8.69 -3.95 -2.00
C SER A 238 -7.17 -3.84 -1.81
N PHE A 239 -6.61 -2.62 -1.84
CA PHE A 239 -5.19 -2.34 -1.61
C PHE A 239 -4.91 -1.74 -0.22
N PHE A 240 -5.91 -1.16 0.44
CA PHE A 240 -5.82 -0.37 1.68
C PHE A 240 -6.42 -1.07 2.91
N HIS A 241 -6.58 -2.39 2.87
CA HIS A 241 -7.15 -3.13 4.00
C HIS A 241 -6.11 -3.42 5.09
N SER A 242 -6.58 -3.77 6.29
CA SER A 242 -5.74 -4.47 7.26
C SER A 242 -5.54 -5.90 6.77
N TYR A 243 -4.29 -6.32 6.60
CA TYR A 243 -3.98 -7.68 6.13
C TYR A 243 -4.56 -8.77 7.04
N GLU A 244 -4.66 -8.49 8.34
CA GLU A 244 -5.32 -9.35 9.30
C GLU A 244 -6.79 -9.61 8.96
N ASP A 245 -7.54 -8.57 8.56
CA ASP A 245 -8.96 -8.70 8.21
C ASP A 245 -9.16 -9.65 7.03
N VAL A 246 -8.22 -9.65 6.08
CA VAL A 246 -8.24 -10.56 4.94
C VAL A 246 -7.92 -11.99 5.35
N LEU A 247 -6.89 -12.19 6.19
CA LEU A 247 -6.51 -13.53 6.66
C LEU A 247 -7.57 -14.21 7.53
N HIS A 248 -8.52 -13.45 8.09
CA HIS A 248 -9.66 -14.03 8.82
C HIS A 248 -10.72 -14.65 7.88
N GLN A 249 -10.70 -14.33 6.60
CA GLN A 249 -11.73 -14.73 5.64
C GLN A 249 -11.18 -15.46 4.42
N ALA A 250 -9.89 -15.26 4.09
CA ALA A 250 -9.24 -15.80 2.91
C ALA A 250 -7.74 -16.01 3.16
N VAL A 251 -7.05 -16.60 2.20
CA VAL A 251 -5.59 -16.84 2.26
C VAL A 251 -4.75 -15.60 1.91
N GLY A 252 -5.37 -14.46 1.61
CA GLY A 252 -4.69 -13.20 1.31
C GLY A 252 -4.37 -12.97 -0.16
N ASN A 253 -4.84 -13.80 -1.09
CA ASN A 253 -4.51 -13.76 -2.51
C ASN A 253 -5.28 -12.70 -3.33
N ALA A 254 -6.46 -12.26 -2.87
CA ALA A 254 -7.39 -11.45 -3.66
C ALA A 254 -6.79 -10.14 -4.21
N THR A 255 -5.94 -9.46 -3.41
CA THR A 255 -5.30 -8.19 -3.82
C THR A 255 -4.29 -8.40 -4.94
N VAL A 256 -3.42 -9.40 -4.79
CA VAL A 256 -2.37 -9.71 -5.77
C VAL A 256 -2.98 -10.18 -7.07
N GLU A 257 -3.94 -11.11 -7.01
CA GLU A 257 -4.64 -11.60 -8.19
C GLU A 257 -5.40 -10.50 -8.95
N LEU A 258 -5.97 -9.55 -8.21
CA LEU A 258 -6.59 -8.36 -8.81
C LEU A 258 -5.55 -7.50 -9.53
N TYR A 259 -4.45 -7.17 -8.85
CA TYR A 259 -3.40 -6.32 -9.42
C TYR A 259 -2.79 -6.93 -10.68
N GLU A 260 -2.40 -8.20 -10.62
CA GLU A 260 -1.83 -8.92 -11.76
C GLU A 260 -2.81 -8.99 -12.94
N TYR A 261 -4.09 -9.26 -12.67
CA TYR A 261 -5.11 -9.29 -13.72
C TYR A 261 -5.30 -7.92 -14.38
N LEU A 262 -5.36 -6.85 -13.59
CA LEU A 262 -5.47 -5.49 -14.12
C LEU A 262 -4.26 -5.14 -14.99
N ARG A 263 -3.06 -5.46 -14.56
CA ARG A 263 -1.81 -5.19 -15.27
C ARG A 263 -1.69 -5.99 -16.59
N ASP A 264 -2.02 -7.27 -16.55
CA ASP A 264 -1.68 -8.20 -17.63
C ASP A 264 -2.84 -8.43 -18.64
N HIS A 265 -4.09 -8.10 -18.26
CA HIS A 265 -5.29 -8.49 -19.01
C HIS A 265 -6.30 -7.36 -19.26
N THR A 266 -6.01 -6.14 -18.84
CA THR A 266 -6.89 -4.98 -19.06
C THR A 266 -6.10 -3.76 -19.52
N ASP A 267 -6.80 -2.76 -20.04
CA ASP A 267 -6.21 -1.45 -20.38
C ASP A 267 -6.16 -0.48 -19.19
N PHE A 268 -6.50 -0.93 -17.98
CA PHE A 268 -6.47 -0.09 -16.78
C PHE A 268 -5.03 0.30 -16.44
N ASP A 269 -4.78 1.60 -16.30
CA ASP A 269 -3.45 2.10 -15.89
C ASP A 269 -3.21 1.82 -14.40
N THR A 270 -2.44 0.78 -14.09
CA THR A 270 -2.10 0.40 -12.71
C THR A 270 -1.24 1.44 -11.99
N ASN A 271 -0.63 2.42 -12.69
CA ASN A 271 0.05 3.53 -12.04
C ASN A 271 -0.89 4.35 -11.16
N LEU A 272 -2.18 4.41 -11.50
CA LEU A 272 -3.19 5.08 -10.68
C LEU A 272 -3.31 4.49 -9.27
N ILE A 273 -3.12 3.16 -9.14
CA ILE A 273 -3.08 2.47 -7.84
C ILE A 273 -1.83 2.91 -7.08
N TRP A 274 -0.66 2.86 -7.74
CA TRP A 274 0.62 3.18 -7.12
C TRP A 274 0.71 4.64 -6.68
N ASP A 275 0.26 5.60 -7.50
CA ASP A 275 0.28 7.02 -7.15
C ASP A 275 -0.50 7.30 -5.85
N ASN A 276 -1.68 6.70 -5.70
CA ASN A 276 -2.47 6.85 -4.48
C ASN A 276 -1.86 6.07 -3.30
N ALA A 277 -1.41 4.83 -3.52
CA ALA A 277 -0.90 3.96 -2.48
C ALA A 277 0.43 4.47 -1.90
N LEU A 278 1.40 4.83 -2.76
CA LEU A 278 2.71 5.33 -2.33
C LEU A 278 2.61 6.66 -1.57
N ARG A 279 1.66 7.52 -1.92
CA ARG A 279 1.41 8.77 -1.19
C ARG A 279 0.79 8.54 0.19
N SER A 280 -0.14 7.61 0.32
CA SER A 280 -1.05 7.55 1.46
C SER A 280 -0.82 6.37 2.42
N MET A 281 -0.04 5.35 2.03
CA MET A 281 0.22 4.16 2.84
C MET A 281 1.67 4.08 3.32
N ASN A 282 1.86 3.47 4.49
CA ASN A 282 3.20 3.08 4.91
C ASN A 282 3.72 1.90 4.08
N MET A 283 5.01 1.90 3.73
CA MET A 283 5.63 0.88 2.89
C MET A 283 5.46 -0.54 3.46
N ALA A 284 5.48 -0.72 4.78
CA ALA A 284 5.28 -2.03 5.39
C ALA A 284 3.87 -2.60 5.15
N ASP A 285 2.85 -1.73 5.03
CA ASP A 285 1.51 -2.18 4.68
C ASP A 285 1.41 -2.54 3.19
N LEU A 286 2.08 -1.78 2.32
CA LEU A 286 2.16 -2.09 0.89
C LEU A 286 2.82 -3.44 0.65
N VAL A 287 3.98 -3.68 1.29
CA VAL A 287 4.71 -4.96 1.18
C VAL A 287 3.82 -6.15 1.59
N LYS A 288 3.05 -6.01 2.67
CA LYS A 288 2.12 -7.06 3.11
C LYS A 288 0.93 -7.23 2.17
N ASN A 289 0.25 -6.15 1.84
CA ASN A 289 -1.02 -6.21 1.11
C ASN A 289 -0.83 -6.67 -0.34
N LEU A 290 0.26 -6.28 -0.97
CA LEU A 290 0.63 -6.65 -2.33
C LEU A 290 1.64 -7.81 -2.38
N GLN A 291 1.99 -8.40 -1.21
CA GLN A 291 2.91 -9.53 -1.11
C GLN A 291 4.22 -9.30 -1.88
N LEU A 292 4.83 -8.11 -1.70
CA LEU A 292 6.02 -7.67 -2.43
C LEU A 292 7.28 -8.43 -1.94
N THR A 293 7.20 -9.74 -1.98
CA THR A 293 8.28 -10.67 -1.67
C THR A 293 8.54 -11.54 -2.88
N TYR A 294 9.67 -11.32 -3.52
CA TYR A 294 10.06 -11.98 -4.76
C TYR A 294 10.95 -13.17 -4.44
N VAL A 295 10.48 -14.36 -4.75
CA VAL A 295 11.26 -15.61 -4.64
C VAL A 295 11.64 -16.04 -6.05
N LEU A 296 12.91 -15.88 -6.42
CA LEU A 296 13.39 -16.10 -7.77
C LEU A 296 14.24 -17.37 -7.86
N PRO A 297 14.11 -18.15 -8.95
CA PRO A 297 14.88 -19.37 -9.14
C PRO A 297 16.35 -19.08 -9.41
N THR A 298 17.21 -20.00 -8.91
CA THR A 298 18.67 -19.93 -9.05
C THR A 298 19.23 -20.81 -10.18
N GLN A 299 18.39 -21.67 -10.77
CA GLN A 299 18.84 -22.68 -11.76
C GLN A 299 18.17 -22.54 -13.14
N ALA A 300 17.30 -21.57 -13.30
CA ALA A 300 16.60 -21.35 -14.56
C ALA A 300 16.19 -19.88 -14.70
N VAL A 301 16.26 -19.37 -15.92
CA VAL A 301 15.71 -18.07 -16.31
C VAL A 301 14.24 -18.26 -16.63
N VAL A 302 13.35 -17.55 -15.91
CA VAL A 302 11.88 -17.64 -16.11
C VAL A 302 11.41 -16.71 -17.23
N ARG A 303 12.05 -15.56 -17.35
CA ARG A 303 11.77 -14.57 -18.38
C ARG A 303 13.09 -13.93 -18.80
N GLU A 304 13.33 -13.88 -20.10
CA GLU A 304 14.47 -13.16 -20.64
C GLU A 304 14.38 -11.67 -20.31
N PRO A 305 15.44 -11.08 -19.70
CA PRO A 305 15.46 -9.66 -19.42
C PRO A 305 15.55 -8.85 -20.73
N LYS A 306 14.95 -7.67 -20.73
CA LYS A 306 15.19 -6.69 -21.78
C LYS A 306 16.61 -6.16 -21.68
N GLN A 307 17.09 -5.59 -22.76
CA GLN A 307 18.40 -4.94 -22.76
C GLN A 307 18.36 -3.70 -21.85
N GLN A 308 19.03 -3.77 -20.72
CA GLN A 308 19.23 -2.70 -19.76
C GLN A 308 20.72 -2.48 -19.52
N LYS A 309 21.10 -1.24 -19.23
CA LYS A 309 22.44 -0.92 -18.77
C LYS A 309 22.55 -1.17 -17.26
N VAL A 310 23.20 -2.26 -16.88
CA VAL A 310 23.30 -2.74 -15.51
C VAL A 310 24.72 -2.55 -14.98
N ALA A 311 24.85 -2.07 -13.74
CA ALA A 311 26.14 -2.02 -13.03
C ALA A 311 26.10 -2.83 -11.73
N LEU A 312 27.26 -3.36 -11.36
CA LEU A 312 27.55 -3.80 -10.00
C LEU A 312 28.51 -2.82 -9.36
N ILE A 313 28.09 -2.15 -8.30
CA ILE A 313 28.94 -1.31 -7.46
C ILE A 313 29.29 -2.08 -6.19
N ALA A 314 30.59 -2.28 -5.91
CA ALA A 314 31.02 -2.98 -4.71
C ALA A 314 32.08 -2.18 -3.92
N HIS A 315 31.82 -1.97 -2.62
CA HIS A 315 32.79 -1.37 -1.71
C HIS A 315 33.66 -2.47 -1.05
N LEU A 316 34.97 -2.43 -1.24
CA LEU A 316 35.91 -3.44 -0.78
C LEU A 316 36.85 -2.87 0.29
N TYR A 317 36.64 -3.26 1.52
CA TYR A 317 37.43 -2.85 2.67
C TYR A 317 38.39 -3.96 3.14
N PHE A 318 37.88 -5.22 3.20
CA PHE A 318 38.62 -6.39 3.74
C PHE A 318 39.20 -7.21 2.61
N MET A 319 40.53 -7.08 2.38
CA MET A 319 41.21 -7.78 1.27
C MET A 319 41.25 -9.31 1.43
N ASP A 320 41.11 -9.81 2.64
CA ASP A 320 40.98 -11.26 2.90
C ASP A 320 39.62 -11.84 2.46
N LEU A 321 38.63 -11.01 2.15
CA LEU A 321 37.33 -11.40 1.58
C LEU A 321 37.26 -11.18 0.06
N LEU A 322 38.31 -10.67 -0.59
CA LEU A 322 38.29 -10.29 -2.00
C LEU A 322 37.81 -11.44 -2.90
N ASP A 323 38.44 -12.62 -2.77
CA ASP A 323 38.14 -13.77 -3.62
C ASP A 323 36.68 -14.23 -3.47
N SER A 324 36.16 -14.23 -2.23
CA SER A 324 34.78 -14.59 -1.97
C SER A 324 33.78 -13.55 -2.50
N THR A 325 34.10 -12.26 -2.38
CA THR A 325 33.29 -11.17 -2.92
C THR A 325 33.26 -11.19 -4.45
N LEU A 326 34.40 -11.39 -5.09
CA LEU A 326 34.48 -11.53 -6.54
C LEU A 326 33.80 -12.81 -7.06
N ALA A 327 33.72 -13.88 -6.26
CA ALA A 327 32.95 -15.07 -6.62
C ALA A 327 31.47 -14.76 -6.81
N TYR A 328 30.86 -13.93 -5.93
CA TYR A 328 29.49 -13.44 -6.12
C TYR A 328 29.37 -12.47 -7.32
N ALA A 329 30.33 -11.58 -7.52
CA ALA A 329 30.33 -10.67 -8.67
C ALA A 329 30.32 -11.41 -10.03
N ARG A 330 30.86 -12.63 -10.11
CA ARG A 330 30.81 -13.48 -11.33
C ARG A 330 29.40 -13.93 -11.73
N SER A 331 28.41 -13.75 -10.87
CA SER A 331 27.00 -14.00 -11.20
C SER A 331 26.39 -12.91 -12.10
N MET A 332 27.06 -11.78 -12.28
CA MET A 332 26.61 -10.74 -13.18
C MET A 332 26.68 -11.17 -14.65
N PRO A 333 25.77 -10.69 -15.52
CA PRO A 333 25.86 -10.91 -16.96
C PRO A 333 27.16 -10.39 -17.57
N GLU A 334 27.61 -11.00 -18.66
CA GLU A 334 28.81 -10.53 -19.38
C GLU A 334 28.58 -9.11 -19.92
N GLY A 335 29.64 -8.29 -19.87
CA GLY A 335 29.56 -6.89 -20.30
C GLY A 335 28.97 -5.94 -19.26
N THR A 336 28.64 -6.43 -18.06
CA THR A 336 28.25 -5.56 -16.92
C THR A 336 29.42 -4.64 -16.57
N ASP A 337 29.16 -3.40 -16.22
CA ASP A 337 30.14 -2.50 -15.63
C ASP A 337 30.32 -2.84 -14.14
N LEU A 338 31.56 -3.15 -13.75
CA LEU A 338 31.93 -3.51 -12.39
C LEU A 338 32.71 -2.35 -11.76
N ILE A 339 32.09 -1.60 -10.88
CA ILE A 339 32.69 -0.45 -10.19
C ILE A 339 33.09 -0.86 -8.79
N LEU A 340 34.39 -0.83 -8.51
CA LEU A 340 34.95 -1.28 -7.24
C LEU A 340 35.60 -0.11 -6.50
N THR A 341 35.14 0.18 -5.30
CA THR A 341 35.67 1.26 -4.47
C THR A 341 36.57 0.71 -3.38
N VAL A 342 37.74 1.30 -3.17
CA VAL A 342 38.76 0.90 -2.19
C VAL A 342 39.37 2.11 -1.49
N GLY A 343 39.88 1.92 -0.27
CA GLY A 343 40.42 3.03 0.54
C GLY A 343 41.91 3.38 0.30
N SER A 344 42.63 2.72 -0.65
CA SER A 344 44.01 3.07 -0.94
C SER A 344 44.46 2.59 -2.33
N GLN A 345 45.50 3.22 -2.85
CA GLN A 345 46.13 2.85 -4.14
C GLN A 345 46.67 1.43 -4.15
N GLU A 346 47.27 0.98 -3.04
CA GLU A 346 47.76 -0.39 -2.89
C GLU A 346 46.65 -1.43 -3.04
N LYS A 347 45.49 -1.18 -2.40
CA LYS A 347 44.29 -2.01 -2.55
C LYS A 347 43.76 -1.99 -3.99
N ALA A 348 43.75 -0.81 -4.64
CA ALA A 348 43.31 -0.69 -6.03
C ALA A 348 44.16 -1.55 -6.98
N GLU A 349 45.49 -1.57 -6.80
CA GLU A 349 46.37 -2.43 -7.59
C GLU A 349 46.13 -3.93 -7.35
N LEU A 350 45.87 -4.31 -6.08
CA LEU A 350 45.55 -5.70 -5.74
C LEU A 350 44.23 -6.14 -6.40
N VAL A 351 43.19 -5.34 -6.25
CA VAL A 351 41.86 -5.58 -6.83
C VAL A 351 41.93 -5.59 -8.35
N GLY A 352 42.63 -4.63 -8.97
CA GLY A 352 42.82 -4.59 -10.42
C GLY A 352 43.46 -5.86 -10.97
N ARG A 353 44.49 -6.40 -10.28
CA ARG A 353 45.08 -7.70 -10.66
C ARG A 353 44.12 -8.87 -10.53
N ALA A 354 43.30 -8.90 -9.46
CA ALA A 354 42.35 -9.96 -9.24
C ALA A 354 41.19 -9.96 -10.26
N CYS A 355 40.94 -8.82 -10.89
CA CYS A 355 39.86 -8.64 -11.87
C CYS A 355 40.30 -8.79 -13.34
N GLN A 356 41.59 -9.01 -13.63
CA GLN A 356 42.12 -8.99 -15.01
C GLN A 356 41.44 -9.98 -15.97
N ASP A 357 41.01 -11.14 -15.44
CA ASP A 357 40.41 -12.21 -16.24
C ASP A 357 38.87 -12.21 -16.16
N LEU A 358 38.25 -11.17 -15.59
CA LEU A 358 36.78 -11.07 -15.51
C LEU A 358 36.23 -10.53 -16.85
N PRO A 359 35.06 -11.04 -17.31
CA PRO A 359 34.43 -10.61 -18.56
C PRO A 359 33.63 -9.32 -18.38
N TYR A 360 34.13 -8.35 -17.62
CA TYR A 360 33.46 -7.12 -17.21
C TYR A 360 34.30 -5.89 -17.56
N ASN A 361 33.64 -4.74 -17.69
CA ASN A 361 34.28 -3.45 -17.73
C ASN A 361 34.58 -3.03 -16.29
N VAL A 362 35.84 -3.14 -15.85
CA VAL A 362 36.21 -2.91 -14.46
C VAL A 362 36.74 -1.49 -14.26
N ASP A 363 36.09 -0.73 -13.36
CA ASP A 363 36.55 0.57 -12.86
C ASP A 363 36.91 0.44 -11.37
N VAL A 364 38.16 0.67 -10.99
CA VAL A 364 38.63 0.61 -9.60
C VAL A 364 38.89 2.02 -9.09
N ARG A 365 38.09 2.48 -8.14
CA ARG A 365 38.15 3.83 -7.59
C ARG A 365 38.74 3.88 -6.21
N VAL A 366 39.74 4.74 -6.01
CA VAL A 366 40.28 5.03 -4.68
C VAL A 366 39.49 6.15 -4.07
N ILE A 367 38.87 5.87 -2.92
CA ILE A 367 38.00 6.81 -2.21
C ILE A 367 38.51 7.04 -0.79
N GLU A 368 38.01 8.10 -0.14
CA GLU A 368 38.30 8.36 1.26
C GLU A 368 37.72 7.27 2.16
N ASN A 369 38.49 6.81 3.16
CA ASN A 369 38.01 5.83 4.15
C ASN A 369 37.19 6.50 5.24
N ARG A 370 35.99 6.96 4.90
CA ARG A 370 35.07 7.68 5.80
C ARG A 370 33.63 7.42 5.38
N GLY A 371 32.77 7.04 6.33
CA GLY A 371 31.35 6.78 6.04
C GLY A 371 31.04 5.42 5.42
N ARG A 372 32.01 4.49 5.45
CA ARG A 372 31.85 3.06 5.05
C ARG A 372 31.26 2.90 3.63
N ASP A 373 30.38 1.93 3.49
CA ASP A 373 29.65 1.59 2.27
C ASP A 373 28.68 2.72 1.83
N VAL A 374 28.08 3.45 2.76
CA VAL A 374 27.11 4.51 2.45
C VAL A 374 27.76 5.66 1.68
N SER A 375 28.88 6.18 2.15
CA SER A 375 29.62 7.23 1.44
C SER A 375 30.28 6.73 0.16
N ALA A 376 30.71 5.47 0.14
CA ALA A 376 31.25 4.84 -1.07
C ALA A 376 30.21 4.88 -2.21
N LEU A 377 28.93 4.67 -1.90
CA LEU A 377 27.85 4.79 -2.87
C LEU A 377 27.51 6.25 -3.16
N LEU A 378 27.19 7.06 -2.13
CA LEU A 378 26.58 8.39 -2.28
C LEU A 378 27.58 9.48 -2.69
N VAL A 379 28.86 9.31 -2.40
CA VAL A 379 29.92 10.25 -2.79
C VAL A 379 30.83 9.63 -3.84
N GLY A 380 31.34 8.42 -3.57
CA GLY A 380 32.33 7.76 -4.43
C GLY A 380 31.83 7.33 -5.80
N CYS A 381 30.52 7.14 -5.96
CA CYS A 381 29.90 6.69 -7.21
C CYS A 381 28.77 7.63 -7.73
N LYS A 382 28.57 8.81 -7.10
CA LYS A 382 27.55 9.77 -7.49
C LYS A 382 27.61 10.15 -8.97
N ASP A 383 28.80 10.31 -9.50
CA ASP A 383 29.09 10.79 -10.86
C ASP A 383 28.66 9.84 -11.98
N ILE A 384 28.43 8.57 -11.65
CA ILE A 384 28.15 7.52 -12.65
C ILE A 384 26.84 6.80 -12.47
N VAL A 385 26.19 6.95 -11.30
CA VAL A 385 25.02 6.14 -10.97
C VAL A 385 23.87 6.39 -11.96
N ASP A 386 23.69 7.61 -12.43
CA ASP A 386 22.64 7.99 -13.38
C ASP A 386 22.90 7.48 -14.81
N ASP A 387 24.08 6.89 -15.09
CA ASP A 387 24.38 6.29 -16.38
C ASP A 387 23.74 4.91 -16.58
N TYR A 388 23.13 4.36 -15.53
CA TYR A 388 22.57 3.00 -15.50
C TYR A 388 21.06 2.98 -15.32
N ASP A 389 20.42 1.97 -15.90
CA ASP A 389 18.99 1.69 -15.68
C ASP A 389 18.77 0.98 -14.35
N LEU A 390 19.72 0.13 -13.95
CA LEU A 390 19.66 -0.70 -12.76
C LEU A 390 21.05 -0.88 -12.15
N VAL A 391 21.15 -0.77 -10.85
CA VAL A 391 22.38 -0.96 -10.08
C VAL A 391 22.19 -2.01 -9.00
N CYS A 392 23.13 -2.95 -8.92
CA CYS A 392 23.33 -3.78 -7.74
C CYS A 392 24.40 -3.13 -6.87
N PHE A 393 24.08 -2.85 -5.61
CA PHE A 393 25.06 -2.36 -4.64
C PHE A 393 25.37 -3.41 -3.58
N MET A 394 26.64 -3.67 -3.34
CA MET A 394 27.11 -4.55 -2.28
C MET A 394 28.41 -4.03 -1.64
N HIS A 395 28.77 -4.60 -0.50
CA HIS A 395 30.08 -4.39 0.13
C HIS A 395 30.57 -5.67 0.78
N ASP A 396 31.86 -5.81 0.98
CA ASP A 396 32.40 -6.92 1.77
C ASP A 396 31.95 -6.78 3.23
N LYS A 397 31.51 -7.87 3.85
CA LYS A 397 30.91 -7.85 5.17
C LYS A 397 31.57 -8.82 6.13
N LYS A 398 32.13 -8.27 7.21
CA LYS A 398 32.78 -9.05 8.27
C LYS A 398 32.17 -8.70 9.61
N VAL A 399 31.46 -9.63 10.21
CA VAL A 399 30.76 -9.44 11.50
C VAL A 399 31.46 -10.28 12.55
N THR A 400 32.57 -9.75 13.10
CA THR A 400 33.45 -10.48 14.05
C THR A 400 33.08 -10.26 15.52
N GLN A 401 32.21 -9.33 15.82
CA GLN A 401 31.79 -8.99 17.18
C GLN A 401 30.82 -10.01 17.80
N LEU A 402 30.26 -10.91 17.00
CA LEU A 402 29.33 -11.92 17.48
C LEU A 402 30.04 -13.26 17.74
N SER A 403 29.60 -13.97 18.76
CA SER A 403 30.12 -15.29 19.13
C SER A 403 28.98 -16.30 19.26
N PRO A 404 29.05 -17.47 18.57
CA PRO A 404 30.14 -17.87 17.66
C PRO A 404 30.14 -17.02 16.36
N TYR A 405 31.28 -16.94 15.70
CA TYR A 405 31.48 -16.17 14.46
C TYR A 405 30.48 -16.52 13.35
N THR A 406 30.01 -17.77 13.31
CA THR A 406 29.01 -18.24 12.33
C THR A 406 27.68 -17.47 12.37
N VAL A 407 27.36 -16.78 13.46
CA VAL A 407 26.17 -15.91 13.56
C VAL A 407 26.31 -14.71 12.61
N GLY A 408 27.48 -14.06 12.65
CA GLY A 408 27.76 -12.93 11.75
C GLY A 408 27.94 -13.36 10.30
N GLU A 409 28.60 -14.51 10.07
CA GLU A 409 28.71 -15.12 8.74
C GLU A 409 27.34 -15.45 8.15
N GLY A 410 26.42 -15.96 8.96
CA GLY A 410 25.03 -16.23 8.56
C GLY A 410 24.31 -14.97 8.04
N PHE A 411 24.57 -13.82 8.65
CA PHE A 411 24.02 -12.54 8.15
C PHE A 411 24.62 -12.16 6.79
N ALA A 412 25.95 -12.17 6.67
CA ALA A 412 26.61 -11.87 5.41
C ALA A 412 26.12 -12.80 4.28
N ARG A 413 26.06 -14.09 4.58
CA ARG A 413 25.57 -15.11 3.65
C ARG A 413 24.11 -14.88 3.25
N LYS A 414 23.23 -14.50 4.18
CA LYS A 414 21.83 -14.16 3.85
C LYS A 414 21.75 -12.99 2.86
N CYS A 415 22.62 -11.98 3.01
CA CYS A 415 22.69 -10.89 2.05
C CYS A 415 23.14 -11.38 0.66
N PHE A 416 24.29 -12.02 0.59
CA PHE A 416 24.88 -12.43 -0.69
C PHE A 416 24.09 -13.50 -1.43
N ASP A 417 23.60 -14.55 -0.74
CA ASP A 417 22.86 -15.66 -1.34
C ASP A 417 21.43 -15.24 -1.81
N ASN A 418 20.97 -14.06 -1.42
CA ASN A 418 19.72 -13.45 -1.90
C ASN A 418 19.95 -12.22 -2.80
N LEU A 419 21.20 -11.88 -3.11
CA LEU A 419 21.55 -10.77 -3.98
C LEU A 419 22.14 -11.24 -5.30
N LEU A 420 23.14 -12.13 -5.26
CA LEU A 420 23.96 -12.56 -6.39
C LEU A 420 24.32 -14.07 -6.35
N PRO A 421 23.39 -15.01 -6.05
CA PRO A 421 23.75 -16.42 -5.88
C PRO A 421 24.19 -17.09 -7.20
N THR A 422 23.53 -16.78 -8.32
CA THR A 422 23.83 -17.34 -9.66
C THR A 422 23.48 -16.33 -10.75
N ARG A 423 23.98 -16.57 -11.97
CA ARG A 423 23.69 -15.75 -13.14
C ARG A 423 22.19 -15.77 -13.50
N GLU A 424 21.59 -16.95 -13.48
CA GLU A 424 20.16 -17.12 -13.77
C GLU A 424 19.29 -16.32 -12.79
N PHE A 425 19.68 -16.29 -11.53
CA PHE A 425 19.00 -15.48 -10.53
C PHE A 425 19.11 -13.97 -10.84
N VAL A 426 20.29 -13.49 -11.20
CA VAL A 426 20.51 -12.08 -11.57
C VAL A 426 19.70 -11.71 -12.80
N GLU A 427 19.65 -12.57 -13.82
CA GLU A 427 18.82 -12.35 -15.00
C GLU A 427 17.33 -12.30 -14.63
N ASN A 428 16.85 -13.15 -13.71
CA ASN A 428 15.49 -13.07 -13.17
C ASN A 428 15.23 -11.79 -12.37
N VAL A 429 16.19 -11.26 -11.61
CA VAL A 429 16.07 -9.96 -10.93
C VAL A 429 15.88 -8.84 -11.96
N VAL A 430 16.74 -8.78 -12.98
CA VAL A 430 16.65 -7.78 -14.05
C VAL A 430 15.28 -7.88 -14.76
N ALA A 431 14.83 -9.09 -15.11
CA ALA A 431 13.52 -9.30 -15.72
C ALA A 431 12.35 -8.91 -14.81
N THR A 432 12.51 -9.02 -13.48
CA THR A 432 11.51 -8.55 -12.51
C THR A 432 11.40 -7.03 -12.56
N PHE A 433 12.50 -6.32 -12.56
CA PHE A 433 12.47 -4.86 -12.75
C PHE A 433 11.88 -4.46 -14.11
N ASP A 434 12.12 -5.21 -15.18
CA ASP A 434 11.51 -4.97 -16.50
C ASP A 434 9.99 -5.07 -16.48
N SER A 435 9.45 -6.06 -15.74
CA SER A 435 8.01 -6.30 -15.66
C SER A 435 7.30 -5.38 -14.69
N GLU A 436 8.03 -4.76 -13.75
CA GLU A 436 7.50 -3.88 -12.72
C GLU A 436 8.14 -2.48 -12.81
N PRO A 437 7.64 -1.59 -13.68
CA PRO A 437 8.26 -0.27 -13.89
C PRO A 437 8.30 0.61 -12.64
N ARG A 438 7.39 0.39 -11.68
CA ARG A 438 7.33 1.11 -10.40
C ARG A 438 8.12 0.43 -9.28
N LEU A 439 8.79 -0.69 -9.55
CA LEU A 439 9.72 -1.30 -8.60
C LEU A 439 11.02 -0.49 -8.57
N GLY A 440 11.32 0.11 -7.43
CA GLY A 440 12.50 0.95 -7.23
C GLY A 440 13.65 0.27 -6.53
N LEU A 441 13.35 -0.68 -5.62
CA LEU A 441 14.36 -1.32 -4.80
C LEU A 441 13.97 -2.76 -4.43
N LEU A 442 14.90 -3.69 -4.55
CA LEU A 442 14.84 -5.04 -4.02
C LEU A 442 16.01 -5.32 -3.08
N SER A 443 15.73 -5.82 -1.90
CA SER A 443 16.77 -6.18 -0.93
C SER A 443 16.49 -7.51 -0.25
N PRO A 444 17.53 -8.24 0.19
CA PRO A 444 17.37 -9.36 1.10
C PRO A 444 16.61 -8.93 2.36
N THR A 445 15.81 -9.83 2.93
CA THR A 445 15.17 -9.57 4.22
C THR A 445 16.19 -9.49 5.35
N PRO A 446 15.87 -8.80 6.45
CA PRO A 446 16.71 -8.79 7.64
C PRO A 446 17.05 -10.21 8.15
N PRO A 447 18.20 -10.42 8.80
CA PRO A 447 18.51 -11.70 9.41
C PRO A 447 17.51 -12.01 10.55
N ASN A 448 17.18 -13.29 10.72
CA ASN A 448 16.19 -13.75 11.70
C ASN A 448 16.67 -15.00 12.48
N HIS A 449 17.96 -15.13 12.67
CA HIS A 449 18.57 -16.22 13.42
C HIS A 449 19.39 -15.70 14.61
N ALA A 450 19.62 -16.54 15.60
CA ALA A 450 20.36 -16.21 16.83
C ALA A 450 19.90 -14.88 17.45
N ASP A 451 20.82 -13.97 17.76
CA ASP A 451 20.54 -12.68 18.39
C ASP A 451 19.75 -11.69 17.49
N TYR A 452 19.64 -11.99 16.20
CA TYR A 452 18.85 -11.19 15.28
C TYR A 452 17.33 -11.48 15.32
N PHE A 453 16.91 -12.56 15.99
CA PHE A 453 15.50 -12.86 16.14
C PHE A 453 14.93 -12.30 17.46
N PRO A 454 13.75 -11.69 17.47
CA PRO A 454 12.89 -11.23 16.37
C PRO A 454 13.22 -9.79 15.95
N ILE A 455 14.00 -9.64 14.92
CA ILE A 455 14.52 -8.33 14.50
C ILE A 455 13.42 -7.31 14.13
N TYR A 456 12.27 -7.77 13.64
CA TYR A 456 11.19 -6.88 13.19
C TYR A 456 10.71 -5.92 14.26
N SER A 457 10.65 -6.34 15.53
CA SER A 457 10.24 -5.46 16.63
C SER A 457 11.24 -4.35 16.93
N TYR A 458 12.48 -4.50 16.45
CA TYR A 458 13.60 -3.61 16.74
C TYR A 458 14.30 -3.06 15.48
N SER A 459 13.72 -3.26 14.30
CA SER A 459 14.36 -2.89 13.03
C SER A 459 14.68 -1.40 12.91
N TRP A 460 13.92 -0.53 13.55
CA TRP A 460 14.27 0.89 13.67
C TRP A 460 15.46 1.13 14.60
N GLY A 461 15.61 0.35 15.68
CA GLY A 461 16.60 0.64 16.72
C GLY A 461 16.47 2.08 17.23
N PRO A 462 17.58 2.81 17.46
CA PRO A 462 17.57 4.22 17.86
C PRO A 462 17.42 5.19 16.67
N ASN A 463 17.14 4.71 15.45
CA ASN A 463 17.32 5.51 14.23
C ASN A 463 16.05 6.20 13.72
N PHE A 464 14.86 5.91 14.27
CA PHE A 464 13.60 6.42 13.73
C PHE A 464 13.56 7.95 13.62
N ASP A 465 13.85 8.65 14.72
CA ASP A 465 13.78 10.12 14.74
C ASP A 465 14.82 10.74 13.81
N ARG A 466 16.03 10.17 13.73
CA ARG A 466 17.09 10.63 12.84
C ARG A 466 16.75 10.40 11.38
N THR A 467 16.19 9.24 11.04
CA THR A 467 15.71 8.94 9.68
C THR A 467 14.57 9.88 9.28
N LYS A 468 13.63 10.13 10.20
CA LYS A 468 12.55 11.08 9.96
C LYS A 468 13.09 12.50 9.72
N MET A 469 14.06 12.94 10.51
CA MET A 469 14.68 14.25 10.34
C MET A 469 15.42 14.36 9.00
N LEU A 470 16.17 13.33 8.62
CA LEU A 470 16.82 13.25 7.31
C LEU A 470 15.79 13.39 6.17
N LEU A 471 14.72 12.60 6.19
CA LEU A 471 13.70 12.63 5.13
C LEU A 471 12.99 13.99 5.09
N GLU A 472 12.45 14.47 6.21
CA GLU A 472 11.58 15.66 6.24
C GLU A 472 12.36 16.98 6.15
N LYS A 473 13.57 17.07 6.74
CA LYS A 473 14.31 18.34 6.88
C LYS A 473 15.46 18.48 5.91
N GLU A 474 16.23 17.42 5.70
CA GLU A 474 17.41 17.48 4.83
C GLU A 474 17.04 17.21 3.37
N LEU A 475 16.22 16.18 3.14
CA LEU A 475 15.77 15.81 1.79
C LEU A 475 14.44 16.44 1.38
N ASN A 476 13.72 17.10 2.30
CA ASN A 476 12.39 17.72 2.07
C ASN A 476 11.37 16.72 1.48
N LEU A 477 11.37 15.49 1.98
CA LEU A 477 10.48 14.41 1.55
C LEU A 477 9.41 14.16 2.62
N ASN A 478 8.16 13.99 2.17
CA ASN A 478 7.03 13.66 3.05
C ASN A 478 6.46 12.31 2.66
N VAL A 479 6.67 11.31 3.51
CA VAL A 479 6.19 9.94 3.33
C VAL A 479 5.54 9.42 4.62
N PRO A 480 4.58 8.49 4.54
CA PRO A 480 3.96 7.90 5.72
C PRO A 480 4.96 7.07 6.54
N LEU A 481 5.47 7.62 7.62
CA LEU A 481 6.35 6.94 8.58
C LEU A 481 5.59 6.49 9.83
N ASP A 482 5.96 5.33 10.39
CA ASP A 482 5.40 4.82 11.64
C ASP A 482 6.47 4.04 12.43
N ALA A 483 6.82 4.54 13.61
CA ALA A 483 7.80 3.89 14.50
C ALA A 483 7.35 2.51 15.02
N HIS A 484 6.06 2.19 14.90
CA HIS A 484 5.49 0.92 15.36
C HIS A 484 5.32 -0.11 14.23
N LYS A 485 5.74 0.22 13.02
CA LYS A 485 5.75 -0.70 11.87
C LYS A 485 7.17 -1.10 11.53
N GLU A 486 7.29 -2.25 10.88
CA GLU A 486 8.54 -2.72 10.32
C GLU A 486 9.14 -1.68 9.35
N VAL A 487 10.44 -1.48 9.42
CA VAL A 487 11.14 -0.68 8.41
C VAL A 487 11.42 -1.51 7.16
N ILE A 488 10.99 -1.02 6.02
CA ILE A 488 11.32 -1.64 4.73
C ILE A 488 12.56 -0.95 4.18
N ALA A 489 13.70 -1.56 4.45
CA ALA A 489 15.00 -1.00 4.12
C ALA A 489 16.04 -2.12 3.93
N PRO A 490 17.09 -1.89 3.12
CA PRO A 490 18.16 -2.85 2.88
C PRO A 490 19.12 -2.93 4.09
N LEU A 491 18.66 -3.55 5.17
CA LEU A 491 19.50 -3.73 6.37
C LEU A 491 20.72 -4.57 6.04
N GLY A 492 21.90 -3.98 6.21
CA GLY A 492 23.18 -4.49 5.74
C GLY A 492 23.65 -3.85 4.44
N THR A 493 22.91 -2.88 3.92
CA THR A 493 23.26 -1.99 2.78
C THR A 493 23.67 -2.76 1.52
N MET A 494 22.95 -3.85 1.19
CA MET A 494 23.12 -4.63 -0.03
C MET A 494 21.79 -4.77 -0.74
N PHE A 495 21.67 -4.25 -1.98
CA PHE A 495 20.37 -4.17 -2.65
C PHE A 495 20.51 -3.87 -4.15
N TRP A 496 19.44 -4.19 -4.88
CA TRP A 496 19.23 -3.75 -6.26
C TRP A 496 18.35 -2.51 -6.27
N PHE A 497 18.67 -1.53 -7.12
CA PHE A 497 17.87 -0.32 -7.20
C PHE A 497 17.90 0.34 -8.58
N ARG A 498 16.82 1.07 -8.91
CA ARG A 498 16.82 2.04 -10.00
C ARG A 498 17.43 3.35 -9.50
N PRO A 499 18.39 3.96 -10.18
CA PRO A 499 18.91 5.28 -9.82
C PRO A 499 17.81 6.34 -9.63
N ALA A 500 16.82 6.37 -10.51
CA ALA A 500 15.69 7.29 -10.42
C ALA A 500 14.89 7.16 -9.11
N ALA A 501 14.86 5.97 -8.49
CA ALA A 501 14.17 5.75 -7.23
C ALA A 501 14.91 6.38 -6.03
N LEU A 502 16.21 6.53 -6.11
CA LEU A 502 17.04 7.11 -5.06
C LEU A 502 17.59 8.50 -5.41
N LYS A 503 17.07 9.10 -6.49
CA LYS A 503 17.54 10.39 -6.98
C LYS A 503 17.64 11.48 -5.90
N PRO A 504 16.67 11.66 -4.97
CA PRO A 504 16.79 12.66 -3.90
C PRO A 504 18.02 12.48 -3.00
N LEU A 505 18.47 11.24 -2.78
CA LEU A 505 19.71 10.99 -2.03
C LEU A 505 20.95 11.38 -2.81
N PHE A 506 21.01 11.09 -4.11
CA PHE A 506 22.16 11.48 -4.95
C PHE A 506 22.18 12.98 -5.25
N ASP A 507 21.04 13.63 -5.37
CA ASP A 507 20.94 15.08 -5.58
C ASP A 507 21.34 15.91 -4.34
N HIS A 508 21.33 15.32 -3.14
CA HIS A 508 21.67 16.01 -1.86
C HIS A 508 23.13 16.35 -1.76
N ASP A 509 23.94 16.34 -2.65
CA ASP A 509 25.35 16.80 -2.68
C ASP A 509 26.18 16.46 -1.44
N TRP A 510 26.11 15.19 -1.03
CA TRP A 510 26.90 14.67 0.08
C TRP A 510 28.41 14.91 -0.10
N GLN A 511 29.08 15.34 0.99
CA GLN A 511 30.53 15.44 1.08
C GLN A 511 31.08 14.40 2.05
N TRP A 512 32.37 14.06 1.94
CA TRP A 512 32.99 13.11 2.86
C TRP A 512 32.85 13.56 4.32
N GLU A 513 32.92 14.87 4.59
CA GLU A 513 32.81 15.48 5.90
C GLU A 513 31.45 15.32 6.57
N ASP A 514 30.39 15.06 5.82
CA ASP A 514 29.05 14.81 6.35
C ASP A 514 28.95 13.46 7.07
N PHE A 515 29.91 12.60 6.83
CA PHE A 515 29.97 11.28 7.45
C PHE A 515 30.94 11.27 8.64
N PRO A 516 30.68 10.43 9.68
CA PRO A 516 31.58 10.31 10.81
C PRO A 516 32.93 9.69 10.39
N PRO A 517 34.06 10.09 11.00
CA PRO A 517 35.34 9.44 10.80
C PRO A 517 35.34 8.02 11.40
N GLU A 518 36.26 7.15 10.93
CA GLU A 518 36.48 5.83 11.52
C GLU A 518 37.49 5.91 12.69
N PRO A 519 37.33 5.08 13.77
CA PRO A 519 36.20 4.21 14.02
C PRO A 519 34.96 4.97 14.50
N ASN A 520 33.77 4.57 14.03
CA ASN A 520 32.52 5.18 14.47
C ASN A 520 31.57 4.17 15.16
N ASP A 521 30.47 4.65 15.71
CA ASP A 521 29.50 3.85 16.47
C ASP A 521 28.88 2.72 15.64
N ILE A 522 28.49 1.65 16.35
CA ILE A 522 27.91 0.44 15.75
C ILE A 522 26.48 0.69 15.27
N ASP A 523 25.73 1.62 15.91
CA ASP A 523 24.37 2.00 15.54
C ASP A 523 24.11 3.48 15.90
N GLY A 524 22.98 4.05 15.47
CA GLY A 524 22.54 5.41 15.81
C GLY A 524 23.25 6.53 15.03
N THR A 525 24.05 6.24 14.02
CA THR A 525 24.76 7.25 13.19
C THR A 525 23.92 7.68 11.98
N ILE A 526 24.42 8.70 11.25
CA ILE A 526 23.79 9.10 9.97
C ILE A 526 23.79 7.95 8.94
N LEU A 527 24.78 7.07 8.99
CA LEU A 527 24.87 5.91 8.11
C LEU A 527 23.66 5.00 8.27
N HIS A 528 23.29 4.69 9.52
CA HIS A 528 22.14 3.86 9.86
C HIS A 528 20.81 4.55 9.56
N ALA A 529 20.74 5.89 9.66
CA ALA A 529 19.58 6.65 9.25
C ALA A 529 19.37 6.61 7.73
N ILE A 530 20.44 6.73 6.95
CA ILE A 530 20.41 6.60 5.47
C ILE A 530 20.04 5.19 5.06
N GLU A 531 20.63 4.15 5.70
CA GLU A 531 20.30 2.74 5.45
C GLU A 531 18.78 2.53 5.56
N ARG A 532 18.13 3.09 6.59
CA ARG A 532 16.68 2.99 6.79
C ARG A 532 15.87 3.92 5.90
N ALA A 533 16.48 4.97 5.35
CA ALA A 533 15.81 5.92 4.48
C ALA A 533 15.64 5.42 3.03
N TYR A 534 16.48 4.52 2.53
CA TYR A 534 16.47 4.11 1.12
C TYR A 534 15.07 3.73 0.60
N GLY A 535 14.33 2.89 1.34
CA GLY A 535 12.98 2.48 0.94
C GLY A 535 11.98 3.64 0.90
N TYR A 536 12.09 4.58 1.82
CA TYR A 536 11.21 5.75 1.91
C TYR A 536 11.56 6.84 0.90
N VAL A 537 12.83 6.95 0.52
CA VAL A 537 13.25 7.82 -0.60
C VAL A 537 12.71 7.27 -1.91
N ALA A 538 12.79 5.96 -2.12
CA ALA A 538 12.17 5.31 -3.28
C ALA A 538 10.65 5.56 -3.30
N GLN A 539 9.97 5.45 -2.16
CA GLN A 539 8.54 5.73 -2.02
C GLN A 539 8.21 7.19 -2.40
N ALA A 540 8.98 8.15 -1.89
CA ALA A 540 8.81 9.57 -2.22
C ALA A 540 9.03 9.86 -3.70
N SER A 541 9.91 9.10 -4.35
CA SER A 541 10.22 9.19 -5.78
C SER A 541 9.17 8.45 -6.66
N GLY A 542 8.13 7.87 -6.04
CA GLY A 542 7.06 7.19 -6.74
C GLY A 542 7.33 5.71 -7.06
N TYR A 543 8.22 5.06 -6.33
CA TYR A 543 8.57 3.66 -6.50
C TYR A 543 8.27 2.86 -5.24
N PHE A 544 7.85 1.60 -5.44
CA PHE A 544 7.72 0.67 -4.33
C PHE A 544 8.99 -0.14 -4.11
N CYS A 545 9.10 -0.73 -2.93
CA CYS A 545 10.20 -1.61 -2.54
C CYS A 545 9.69 -3.02 -2.26
N GLY A 546 10.55 -4.01 -2.45
CA GLY A 546 10.22 -5.39 -2.18
C GLY A 546 11.37 -6.16 -1.52
N TRP A 547 11.02 -7.32 -0.94
CA TRP A 547 11.97 -8.28 -0.43
C TRP A 547 12.40 -9.26 -1.53
N LEU A 548 13.66 -9.66 -1.49
CA LEU A 548 14.28 -10.55 -2.47
C LEU A 548 14.80 -11.82 -1.81
N PHE A 549 14.40 -12.96 -2.35
CA PHE A 549 14.88 -14.28 -1.98
C PHE A 549 15.31 -15.09 -3.18
N SER A 550 16.39 -15.83 -3.03
CA SER A 550 16.64 -17.00 -3.86
C SER A 550 15.72 -18.16 -3.42
N ASP A 551 15.32 -18.99 -4.36
CA ASP A 551 14.49 -20.18 -4.09
C ASP A 551 15.13 -21.14 -3.07
N SER A 552 16.46 -21.25 -3.10
CA SER A 552 17.22 -22.04 -2.13
C SER A 552 17.16 -21.45 -0.72
N PHE A 553 17.29 -20.13 -0.58
CA PHE A 553 17.26 -19.46 0.72
C PHE A 553 15.84 -19.31 1.27
N ALA A 554 14.85 -19.13 0.41
CA ALA A 554 13.45 -19.09 0.80
C ALA A 554 13.02 -20.38 1.56
N ARG A 555 13.54 -21.55 1.19
CA ARG A 555 13.33 -22.81 1.93
C ARG A 555 13.85 -22.74 3.36
N ILE A 556 15.04 -22.16 3.54
CA ILE A 556 15.65 -21.96 4.86
C ILE A 556 14.78 -21.00 5.69
N GLU A 557 14.39 -19.89 5.08
CA GLU A 557 13.56 -18.85 5.71
C GLU A 557 12.22 -19.41 6.21
N LEU A 558 11.49 -20.10 5.34
CA LEU A 558 10.20 -20.72 5.68
C LEU A 558 10.34 -21.77 6.79
N THR A 559 11.43 -22.54 6.78
CA THR A 559 11.71 -23.53 7.84
C THR A 559 11.96 -22.84 9.17
N ASN A 560 12.80 -21.80 9.17
CA ASN A 560 13.13 -21.06 10.40
C ASN A 560 11.90 -20.34 10.96
N LEU A 561 11.14 -19.63 10.12
CA LEU A 561 9.91 -18.95 10.54
C LEU A 561 8.87 -19.94 11.07
N SER A 562 8.69 -21.11 10.42
CA SER A 562 7.80 -22.16 10.88
C SER A 562 8.24 -22.72 12.24
N PHE A 563 9.56 -22.94 12.42
CA PHE A 563 10.12 -23.40 13.69
C PHE A 563 9.88 -22.38 14.80
N TYR A 564 10.27 -21.12 14.61
CA TYR A 564 10.08 -20.07 15.62
C TYR A 564 8.60 -19.84 15.96
N THR A 565 7.73 -19.86 14.97
CA THR A 565 6.28 -19.71 15.17
C THR A 565 5.75 -20.82 16.06
N ARG A 566 6.14 -22.09 15.83
CA ARG A 566 5.73 -23.25 16.63
C ARG A 566 6.29 -23.18 18.05
N GLU A 567 7.58 -22.89 18.20
CA GLU A 567 8.22 -22.77 19.52
C GLU A 567 7.58 -21.65 20.34
N PHE A 568 7.36 -20.50 19.73
CA PHE A 568 6.69 -19.37 20.40
C PHE A 568 5.26 -19.74 20.82
N THR A 569 4.49 -20.35 19.93
CA THR A 569 3.12 -20.81 20.22
C THR A 569 3.10 -21.85 21.34
N THR A 570 4.05 -22.82 21.30
CA THR A 570 4.19 -23.83 22.32
C THR A 570 4.54 -23.20 23.68
N ALA A 571 5.50 -22.28 23.72
CA ALA A 571 5.88 -21.58 24.95
C ALA A 571 4.70 -20.79 25.54
N VAL A 572 3.94 -20.10 24.73
CA VAL A 572 2.72 -19.39 25.15
C VAL A 572 1.68 -20.36 25.71
N SER A 573 1.44 -21.50 25.02
CA SER A 573 0.47 -22.50 25.44
C SER A 573 0.87 -23.17 26.75
N GLN A 574 2.16 -23.47 26.93
CA GLN A 574 2.69 -24.07 28.18
C GLN A 574 2.59 -23.10 29.36
N HIS A 575 2.81 -21.83 29.16
CA HIS A 575 2.81 -20.83 30.22
C HIS A 575 1.40 -20.38 30.62
N TRP A 576 0.45 -20.40 29.71
CA TRP A 576 -0.88 -19.79 29.85
C TRP A 576 -2.04 -20.80 29.68
N GLY A 577 -1.74 -22.06 29.41
CA GLY A 577 -2.70 -23.17 29.18
C GLY A 577 -3.05 -23.37 27.71
N VAL A 578 -3.51 -24.57 27.36
CA VAL A 578 -3.74 -25.03 25.97
C VAL A 578 -4.72 -24.13 25.18
N ASP A 579 -5.66 -23.47 25.86
CA ASP A 579 -6.57 -22.52 25.23
C ASP A 579 -5.99 -21.09 25.12
N ALA A 580 -4.74 -20.87 25.55
CA ALA A 580 -4.16 -19.53 25.60
C ALA A 580 -3.91 -18.99 24.20
N GLU A 581 -3.56 -19.85 23.26
CA GLU A 581 -3.39 -19.47 21.84
C GLU A 581 -4.71 -18.98 21.26
N GLN A 582 -5.77 -19.76 21.39
CA GLN A 582 -7.10 -19.37 20.93
C GLN A 582 -7.60 -18.11 21.66
N ARG A 583 -7.36 -18.01 22.96
CA ARG A 583 -7.69 -16.81 23.75
C ARG A 583 -6.82 -15.61 23.36
N MET A 584 -5.56 -15.81 23.02
CA MET A 584 -4.67 -14.73 22.57
C MET A 584 -5.06 -14.25 21.16
N ILE A 585 -5.34 -15.16 20.23
CA ILE A 585 -5.91 -14.86 18.92
C ILE A 585 -7.28 -14.17 19.07
N GLN A 586 -8.16 -14.70 19.92
CA GLN A 586 -9.45 -14.08 20.24
C GLN A 586 -9.30 -12.72 20.93
N ARG A 587 -8.28 -12.54 21.81
CA ARG A 587 -8.00 -11.25 22.45
C ARG A 587 -7.38 -10.25 21.48
N VAL A 588 -6.53 -10.67 20.58
CA VAL A 588 -6.02 -9.81 19.50
C VAL A 588 -7.20 -9.40 18.61
N ARG A 589 -8.08 -10.33 18.26
CA ARG A 589 -9.32 -10.08 17.52
C ARG A 589 -10.30 -9.17 18.28
N SER A 590 -10.50 -9.41 19.58
CA SER A 590 -11.42 -8.62 20.43
C SER A 590 -10.79 -7.36 21.01
N ALA A 591 -9.47 -7.24 21.11
CA ALA A 591 -8.81 -6.07 21.69
C ALA A 591 -9.07 -4.79 20.87
N ARG A 592 -9.28 -4.91 19.56
CA ARG A 592 -9.76 -3.78 18.73
C ARG A 592 -11.23 -3.47 19.01
N SER A 593 -12.10 -4.48 19.08
CA SER A 593 -13.51 -4.28 19.42
C SER A 593 -13.69 -3.82 20.88
N THR A 594 -12.94 -4.37 21.83
CA THR A 594 -13.01 -3.98 23.26
C THR A 594 -12.38 -2.61 23.53
N ARG A 595 -11.30 -2.23 22.85
CA ARG A 595 -10.78 -0.84 22.90
C ARG A 595 -11.80 0.16 22.35
N GLN A 596 -12.52 -0.23 21.34
CA GLN A 596 -13.59 0.58 20.73
C GLN A 596 -14.80 0.59 21.64
N GLN A 597 -15.24 -0.57 22.14
CA GLN A 597 -16.35 -0.67 23.12
C GLN A 597 -16.04 0.02 24.45
N VAL A 598 -14.83 -0.10 25.00
CA VAL A 598 -14.40 0.63 26.22
C VAL A 598 -14.31 2.13 25.94
N LYS A 599 -13.84 2.55 24.77
CA LYS A 599 -13.86 3.97 24.34
C LYS A 599 -15.27 4.51 24.23
N GLU A 600 -16.19 3.72 23.74
CA GLU A 600 -17.61 4.06 23.60
C GLU A 600 -18.35 4.00 24.94
N GLN A 601 -18.15 2.96 25.76
CA GLN A 601 -18.71 2.86 27.10
C GLN A 601 -18.19 3.96 28.03
N VAL A 602 -16.89 4.17 28.11
CA VAL A 602 -16.30 5.28 28.87
C VAL A 602 -16.76 6.63 28.31
N GLY A 603 -16.89 6.72 26.99
CA GLY A 603 -17.46 7.88 26.32
C GLY A 603 -18.92 8.17 26.69
N ARG A 604 -19.77 7.16 26.93
CA ARG A 604 -21.16 7.33 27.37
C ARG A 604 -21.29 7.83 28.82
N TRP A 605 -20.34 7.45 29.69
CA TRP A 605 -20.34 7.83 31.10
C TRP A 605 -19.72 9.21 31.37
N ILE A 606 -19.03 9.81 30.43
CA ILE A 606 -18.41 11.13 30.57
C ILE A 606 -19.32 12.19 29.96
N PRO A 607 -19.85 13.15 30.76
CA PRO A 607 -20.64 14.27 30.25
C PRO A 607 -19.92 15.01 29.11
N ALA A 608 -20.65 15.49 28.12
CA ALA A 608 -20.10 16.17 26.94
C ALA A 608 -19.16 17.34 27.29
N ALA A 609 -19.44 18.04 28.38
CA ALA A 609 -18.63 19.16 28.88
C ALA A 609 -17.21 18.75 29.37
N VAL A 610 -17.00 17.47 29.70
CA VAL A 610 -15.72 16.96 30.21
C VAL A 610 -14.93 16.20 29.14
N ARG A 611 -15.58 15.80 28.04
CA ARG A 611 -14.96 15.04 26.94
C ARG A 611 -13.85 15.84 26.21
N SER A 612 -14.08 17.12 25.97
CA SER A 612 -13.14 17.97 25.23
C SER A 612 -11.83 18.23 26.01
N PRO A 613 -11.86 18.59 27.29
CA PRO A 613 -10.65 18.76 28.10
C PRO A 613 -9.85 17.47 28.29
N LEU A 614 -10.52 16.32 28.46
CA LEU A 614 -9.86 15.02 28.62
C LEU A 614 -9.17 14.52 27.34
N LYS A 615 -9.74 14.78 26.17
CA LYS A 615 -9.08 14.50 24.88
C LYS A 615 -7.81 15.36 24.70
N GLY A 616 -7.85 16.62 25.12
CA GLY A 616 -6.69 17.51 25.10
C GLY A 616 -5.58 17.08 26.07
N ALA A 617 -5.95 16.66 27.29
CA ALA A 617 -5.01 16.16 28.29
C ALA A 617 -4.36 14.82 27.85
N TYR A 618 -5.15 13.91 27.27
CA TYR A 618 -4.66 12.62 26.75
C TYR A 618 -3.70 12.78 25.55
N ARG A 619 -3.97 13.75 24.68
CA ARG A 619 -3.05 14.11 23.58
C ARG A 619 -1.73 14.69 24.09
N ARG A 620 -1.77 15.55 25.11
CA ARG A 620 -0.55 16.14 25.73
C ARG A 620 0.30 15.09 26.44
N VAL A 621 -0.32 14.13 27.14
CA VAL A 621 0.41 13.04 27.84
C VAL A 621 1.06 12.06 26.84
N ARG A 622 0.54 11.92 25.61
CA ARG A 622 1.13 11.08 24.56
C ARG A 622 2.04 11.80 23.57
N GLY A 623 2.31 13.08 23.77
CA GLY A 623 3.19 13.84 22.86
C GLY A 623 2.65 13.96 21.43
N ILE A 624 1.33 13.80 21.24
CA ILE A 624 0.68 14.03 19.95
C ILE A 624 0.32 15.53 19.96
N GLY A 625 1.26 16.34 19.45
CA GLY A 625 1.07 17.79 19.27
C GLY A 625 -0.10 18.09 18.33
N GLU A 626 -0.61 19.33 18.48
CA GLU A 626 -1.70 19.91 17.68
C GLU A 626 -1.44 19.87 16.19
#